data_34801a521f640e790e1efd53d5c087ba
#
_entry.id   34801a521f640e790e1efd53d5c087ba
#
_cell.length_a   1.000
_cell.length_b   1.000
_cell.length_c   1.000
_cell.angle_alpha   90.00
_cell.angle_beta   90.00
_cell.angle_gamma   90.00
#
_symmetry.space_group_name_H-M   'P 1'
#
loop_
_entity.id
_entity.type
_entity.pdbx_description
1 polymer ?
#
loop_
_entity_poly.entity_id
_entity_poly.type
_entity_poly.pdbx_seq_one_letter_code
_entity_poly.pdbx_strand_id
1 'polypeptide(L)'
;MSFSGLKTSVLYALQDIKTPSDQDKANIAIAFQEAATSSLAKKVHKALTHTKRPLLVCTGGVAANKVLRSKLTEIAKDCDAEILFPELKYCTDNAAMIAYVGYLRRNEASRSFQSIVKSRWSLKTLSSIHG
;
A
#
# COMPACT_ATOMS: atom_id res chain seq x y z
N MET A 1 5.56 9.06 6.11
CA MET A 1 4.18 9.53 5.91
C MET A 1 3.30 8.91 6.96
N SER A 2 2.48 9.69 7.68
CA SER A 2 1.56 9.18 8.70
C SER A 2 0.13 9.57 8.32
N PHE A 3 -0.78 8.60 8.36
CA PHE A 3 -2.21 8.83 8.16
C PHE A 3 -2.96 9.08 9.50
N SER A 4 -2.22 9.09 10.63
CA SER A 4 -2.84 9.30 11.95
C SER A 4 -3.54 10.65 12.05
N GLY A 5 -2.95 11.73 11.53
CA GLY A 5 -3.57 13.05 11.47
C GLY A 5 -4.85 13.07 10.64
N LEU A 6 -4.87 12.36 9.50
CA LEU A 6 -6.05 12.27 8.65
C LEU A 6 -7.20 11.52 9.35
N LYS A 7 -6.87 10.44 10.10
CA LYS A 7 -7.83 9.71 10.93
C LYS A 7 -8.44 10.63 12.02
N THR A 8 -7.60 11.42 12.67
CA THR A 8 -8.05 12.37 13.70
C THR A 8 -8.94 13.47 13.12
N SER A 9 -8.63 13.95 11.91
CA SER A 9 -9.47 14.94 11.22
C SER A 9 -10.89 14.41 10.93
N VAL A 10 -11.01 13.13 10.56
CA VAL A 10 -12.32 12.48 10.37
C VAL A 10 -13.10 12.46 11.69
N LEU A 11 -12.43 12.13 12.80
CA LEU A 11 -13.06 12.11 14.12
C LEU A 11 -13.62 13.49 14.48
N TYR A 12 -12.83 14.54 14.30
CA TYR A 12 -13.29 15.91 14.59
C TYR A 12 -14.42 16.33 13.66
N ALA A 13 -14.33 16.07 12.36
CA ALA A 13 -15.40 16.39 11.43
C ALA A 13 -16.73 15.70 11.78
N LEU A 14 -16.70 14.48 12.32
CA LEU A 14 -17.89 13.79 12.81
C LEU A 14 -18.40 14.37 14.14
N GLN A 15 -17.52 14.83 15.03
CA GLN A 15 -17.90 15.43 16.31
C GLN A 15 -18.53 16.82 16.14
N ASP A 16 -18.07 17.59 15.14
CA ASP A 16 -18.64 18.91 14.82
C ASP A 16 -20.09 18.81 14.32
N ILE A 17 -20.47 17.66 13.74
CA ILE A 17 -21.84 17.38 13.32
C ILE A 17 -22.53 16.58 14.44
N LYS A 18 -23.29 17.25 15.30
CA LYS A 18 -23.92 16.61 16.49
C LYS A 18 -24.69 15.32 16.18
N THR A 19 -25.37 15.26 15.03
CA THR A 19 -26.12 14.08 14.54
C THR A 19 -25.84 13.87 13.06
N PRO A 20 -24.71 13.23 12.69
CA PRO A 20 -24.34 13.06 11.29
C PRO A 20 -25.32 12.13 10.56
N SER A 21 -25.91 12.62 9.48
CA SER A 21 -26.73 11.86 8.56
C SER A 21 -25.86 10.84 7.78
N ASP A 22 -26.49 9.89 7.10
CA ASP A 22 -25.75 8.96 6.25
C ASP A 22 -25.09 9.67 5.05
N GLN A 23 -25.68 10.79 4.58
CA GLN A 23 -25.05 11.63 3.56
C GLN A 23 -23.79 12.32 4.08
N ASP A 24 -23.80 12.84 5.32
CA ASP A 24 -22.61 13.44 5.93
C ASP A 24 -21.48 12.42 6.07
N LYS A 25 -21.81 11.22 6.53
CA LYS A 25 -20.83 10.09 6.62
C LYS A 25 -20.27 9.73 5.25
N ALA A 26 -21.11 9.66 4.22
CA ALA A 26 -20.67 9.39 2.85
C ALA A 26 -19.74 10.49 2.32
N ASN A 27 -20.07 11.74 2.54
CA ASN A 27 -19.26 12.89 2.12
C ASN A 27 -17.88 12.89 2.82
N ILE A 28 -17.85 12.62 4.12
CA ILE A 28 -16.60 12.51 4.90
C ILE A 28 -15.77 11.33 4.40
N ALA A 29 -16.39 10.18 4.09
CA ALA A 29 -15.68 9.01 3.57
C ALA A 29 -15.05 9.29 2.21
N ILE A 30 -15.75 9.99 1.31
CA ILE A 30 -15.22 10.42 0.01
C ILE A 30 -14.06 11.38 0.20
N ALA A 31 -14.21 12.39 1.05
CA ALA A 31 -13.16 13.38 1.33
C ALA A 31 -11.90 12.71 1.93
N PHE A 32 -12.09 11.76 2.84
CA PHE A 32 -10.98 10.97 3.41
C PHE A 32 -10.27 10.16 2.33
N GLN A 33 -11.02 9.42 1.51
CA GLN A 33 -10.45 8.61 0.43
C GLN A 33 -9.67 9.49 -0.55
N GLU A 34 -10.23 10.64 -0.93
CA GLU A 34 -9.59 11.59 -1.83
C GLU A 34 -8.28 12.13 -1.24
N ALA A 35 -8.30 12.60 0.00
CA ALA A 35 -7.11 13.11 0.69
C ALA A 35 -6.00 12.04 0.83
N ALA A 36 -6.38 10.80 1.19
CA ALA A 36 -5.44 9.70 1.36
C ALA A 36 -4.80 9.29 0.02
N THR A 37 -5.64 9.07 -1.01
CA THR A 37 -5.15 8.61 -2.32
C THR A 37 -4.35 9.70 -3.03
N SER A 38 -4.77 10.96 -2.97
CA SER A 38 -4.04 12.09 -3.55
C SER A 38 -2.69 12.32 -2.87
N SER A 39 -2.60 12.13 -1.56
CA SER A 39 -1.33 12.23 -0.84
C SER A 39 -0.33 11.15 -1.26
N LEU A 40 -0.80 9.92 -1.51
CA LEU A 40 0.03 8.83 -2.05
C LEU A 40 0.44 9.13 -3.49
N ALA A 41 -0.52 9.50 -4.33
CA ALA A 41 -0.32 9.83 -5.73
C ALA A 41 0.75 10.91 -5.94
N LYS A 42 0.68 12.02 -5.19
CA LYS A 42 1.70 13.09 -5.21
C LYS A 42 3.11 12.58 -4.88
N LYS A 43 3.23 11.65 -3.93
CA LYS A 43 4.54 11.09 -3.57
C LYS A 43 5.07 10.14 -4.63
N VAL A 44 4.22 9.33 -5.24
CA VAL A 44 4.59 8.44 -6.34
C VAL A 44 5.02 9.26 -7.56
N HIS A 45 4.26 10.28 -7.93
CA HIS A 45 4.64 11.20 -9.01
C HIS A 45 6.02 11.81 -8.79
N LYS A 46 6.25 12.37 -7.59
CA LYS A 46 7.57 12.93 -7.23
C LYS A 46 8.68 11.87 -7.31
N ALA A 47 8.41 10.65 -6.86
CA ALA A 47 9.39 9.57 -6.91
C ALA A 47 9.72 9.16 -8.36
N LEU A 48 8.71 8.96 -9.22
CA LEU A 48 8.91 8.62 -10.62
C LEU A 48 9.67 9.73 -11.37
N THR A 49 9.27 10.99 -11.19
CA THR A 49 9.93 12.15 -11.80
C THR A 49 11.40 12.24 -11.38
N HIS A 50 11.70 11.94 -10.10
CA HIS A 50 13.07 12.00 -9.58
C HIS A 50 13.92 10.80 -10.02
N THR A 51 13.37 9.59 -9.96
CA THR A 51 14.14 8.36 -10.24
C THR A 51 14.17 7.99 -11.70
N LYS A 52 13.21 8.48 -12.50
CA LYS A 52 13.02 8.16 -13.93
C LYS A 52 13.00 6.64 -14.19
N ARG A 53 12.42 5.87 -13.26
CA ARG A 53 12.31 4.42 -13.43
C ARG A 53 11.16 4.11 -14.40
N PRO A 54 11.36 3.19 -15.35
CA PRO A 54 10.37 2.85 -16.37
C PRO A 54 9.25 1.94 -15.84
N LEU A 55 9.36 1.47 -14.60
CA LEU A 55 8.40 0.53 -14.00
C LEU A 55 8.05 0.95 -12.57
N LEU A 56 6.74 1.01 -12.30
CA LEU A 56 6.15 1.17 -10.99
C LEU A 56 5.42 -0.12 -10.61
N VAL A 57 5.76 -0.72 -9.48
CA VAL A 57 5.02 -1.86 -8.92
C VAL A 57 4.28 -1.40 -7.67
N CYS A 58 2.96 -1.56 -7.65
CA CYS A 58 2.10 -1.19 -6.51
C CYS A 58 1.42 -2.42 -5.93
N THR A 59 1.76 -2.79 -4.69
CA THR A 59 1.27 -3.99 -4.01
C THR A 59 0.75 -3.67 -2.60
N GLY A 60 0.19 -4.69 -1.93
CA GLY A 60 -0.35 -4.59 -0.57
C GLY A 60 -1.82 -4.18 -0.53
N GLY A 61 -2.42 -4.19 0.67
CA GLY A 61 -3.86 -4.03 0.86
C GLY A 61 -4.44 -2.74 0.26
N VAL A 62 -3.70 -1.63 0.35
CA VAL A 62 -4.16 -0.34 -0.22
C VAL A 62 -4.16 -0.35 -1.76
N ALA A 63 -3.37 -1.22 -2.40
CA ALA A 63 -3.37 -1.42 -3.85
C ALA A 63 -4.68 -2.04 -4.38
N ALA A 64 -5.57 -2.51 -3.52
CA ALA A 64 -6.93 -2.92 -3.90
C ALA A 64 -7.88 -1.72 -4.14
N ASN A 65 -7.53 -0.51 -3.66
CA ASN A 65 -8.38 0.67 -3.82
C ASN A 65 -8.42 1.14 -5.28
N LYS A 66 -9.61 1.11 -5.87
CA LYS A 66 -9.81 1.43 -7.30
C LYS A 66 -9.45 2.88 -7.64
N VAL A 67 -9.75 3.83 -6.73
CA VAL A 67 -9.43 5.26 -6.92
C VAL A 67 -7.91 5.46 -6.95
N LEU A 68 -7.19 4.80 -6.04
CA LEU A 68 -5.73 4.86 -6.04
C LEU A 68 -5.14 4.24 -7.32
N ARG A 69 -5.66 3.08 -7.76
CA ARG A 69 -5.20 2.46 -9.02
C ARG A 69 -5.35 3.41 -10.20
N SER A 70 -6.53 4.03 -10.36
CA SER A 70 -6.76 5.01 -11.43
C SER A 70 -5.73 6.14 -11.40
N LYS A 71 -5.58 6.81 -10.24
CA LYS A 71 -4.61 7.91 -10.09
C LYS A 71 -3.17 7.49 -10.39
N LEU A 72 -2.76 6.32 -9.93
CA LEU A 72 -1.40 5.83 -10.16
C LEU A 72 -1.17 5.43 -11.63
N THR A 73 -2.19 4.92 -12.32
CA THR A 73 -2.12 4.61 -13.75
C THR A 73 -1.94 5.88 -14.57
N GLU A 74 -2.67 6.94 -14.26
CA GLU A 74 -2.51 8.25 -14.91
C GLU A 74 -1.10 8.81 -14.69
N ILE A 75 -0.63 8.80 -13.44
CA ILE A 75 0.72 9.29 -13.10
C ILE A 75 1.83 8.47 -13.79
N ALA A 76 1.70 7.16 -13.86
CA ALA A 76 2.67 6.31 -14.54
C ALA A 76 2.74 6.68 -16.03
N LYS A 77 1.58 6.87 -16.69
CA LYS A 77 1.49 7.32 -18.08
C LYS A 77 2.16 8.70 -18.28
N ASP A 78 1.89 9.65 -17.39
CA ASP A 78 2.46 11.00 -17.47
C ASP A 78 3.99 11.02 -17.27
N CYS A 79 4.52 9.98 -16.61
CA CYS A 79 5.95 9.82 -16.35
C CYS A 79 6.64 8.82 -17.30
N ASP A 80 5.99 8.39 -18.38
CA ASP A 80 6.47 7.36 -19.32
C ASP A 80 6.90 6.05 -18.61
N ALA A 81 6.13 5.66 -17.59
CA ALA A 81 6.39 4.46 -16.82
C ALA A 81 5.25 3.43 -16.99
N GLU A 82 5.63 2.17 -17.03
CA GLU A 82 4.69 1.06 -16.89
C GLU A 82 4.26 0.91 -15.43
N ILE A 83 3.00 0.50 -15.19
CA ILE A 83 2.53 0.19 -13.84
C ILE A 83 2.00 -1.25 -13.77
N LEU A 84 2.44 -1.98 -12.74
CA LEU A 84 1.96 -3.32 -12.44
C LEU A 84 1.23 -3.35 -11.11
N PHE A 85 0.06 -3.96 -11.11
CA PHE A 85 -0.73 -4.29 -9.92
C PHE A 85 -0.96 -5.79 -9.86
N PRO A 86 -0.92 -6.40 -8.67
CA PRO A 86 -1.38 -7.79 -8.54
C PRO A 86 -2.89 -7.88 -8.75
N GLU A 87 -3.38 -9.07 -9.04
CA GLU A 87 -4.81 -9.35 -8.96
C GLU A 87 -5.35 -9.00 -7.57
N LEU A 88 -6.61 -8.56 -7.48
CA LEU A 88 -7.22 -8.09 -6.22
C LEU A 88 -7.13 -9.12 -5.10
N LYS A 89 -7.27 -10.41 -5.42
CA LYS A 89 -7.16 -11.52 -4.46
C LYS A 89 -5.77 -11.64 -3.79
N TYR A 90 -4.72 -11.08 -4.41
CA TYR A 90 -3.36 -11.09 -3.89
C TYR A 90 -2.93 -9.75 -3.26
N CYS A 91 -3.82 -8.76 -3.20
CA CYS A 91 -3.51 -7.48 -2.56
C CYS A 91 -3.50 -7.56 -1.03
N THR A 92 -4.25 -8.50 -0.45
CA THR A 92 -4.29 -8.74 0.99
C THR A 92 -3.42 -9.94 1.37
N ASP A 93 -3.18 -10.12 2.66
CA ASP A 93 -2.44 -11.26 3.18
C ASP A 93 -3.05 -12.57 2.68
N ASN A 94 -2.21 -13.44 2.12
CA ASN A 94 -2.64 -14.72 1.60
C ASN A 94 -1.52 -15.77 1.71
N ALA A 95 -1.92 -17.04 1.79
CA ALA A 95 -0.99 -18.15 1.95
C ALA A 95 -0.05 -18.34 0.75
N ALA A 96 -0.49 -17.95 -0.47
CA ALA A 96 0.31 -18.14 -1.68
C ALA A 96 1.60 -17.33 -1.66
N MET A 97 1.56 -16.07 -1.15
CA MET A 97 2.76 -15.24 -1.04
C MET A 97 3.77 -15.82 -0.05
N ILE A 98 3.31 -16.40 1.06
CA ILE A 98 4.19 -17.03 2.06
C ILE A 98 4.76 -18.34 1.52
N ALA A 99 3.93 -19.16 0.87
CA ALA A 99 4.38 -20.41 0.24
C ALA A 99 5.45 -20.13 -0.84
N TYR A 100 5.25 -19.09 -1.65
CA TYR A 100 6.22 -18.71 -2.69
C TYR A 100 7.55 -18.23 -2.10
N VAL A 101 7.52 -17.39 -1.06
CA VAL A 101 8.75 -16.98 -0.35
C VAL A 101 9.43 -18.18 0.29
N GLY A 102 8.69 -19.12 0.89
CA GLY A 102 9.23 -20.37 1.41
C GLY A 102 9.89 -21.22 0.33
N TYR A 103 9.29 -21.32 -0.84
CA TYR A 103 9.88 -22.01 -1.99
C TYR A 103 11.19 -21.35 -2.44
N LEU A 104 11.21 -20.03 -2.60
CA LEU A 104 12.42 -19.30 -3.00
C LEU A 104 13.57 -19.46 -1.99
N ARG A 105 13.23 -19.57 -0.70
CA ARG A 105 14.20 -19.70 0.40
C ARG A 105 14.35 -21.13 0.93
N ARG A 106 13.90 -22.14 0.19
CA ARG A 106 13.92 -23.55 0.65
C ARG A 106 15.31 -24.06 1.07
N ASN A 107 16.36 -23.50 0.46
CA ASN A 107 17.74 -23.87 0.78
C ASN A 107 18.24 -23.23 2.10
N GLU A 108 17.52 -22.25 2.63
CA GLU A 108 17.79 -21.58 3.91
C GLU A 108 16.97 -22.22 5.05
N ALA A 109 16.22 -23.30 4.76
CA ALA A 109 15.36 -23.94 5.75
C ALA A 109 16.17 -24.50 6.94
N SER A 110 15.78 -24.13 8.15
CA SER A 110 16.31 -24.67 9.39
C SER A 110 15.40 -25.78 9.92
N ARG A 111 16.00 -26.84 10.46
CA ARG A 111 15.27 -27.88 11.20
C ARG A 111 14.95 -27.45 12.66
N SER A 112 15.37 -26.28 13.07
CA SER A 112 15.05 -25.72 14.38
C SER A 112 13.60 -25.26 14.43
N PHE A 113 12.86 -25.66 15.45
CA PHE A 113 11.51 -25.15 15.75
C PHE A 113 11.52 -23.79 16.46
N GLN A 114 12.70 -23.18 16.63
CA GLN A 114 12.79 -21.85 17.21
C GLN A 114 12.40 -20.80 16.16
N SER A 115 11.22 -20.23 16.32
CA SER A 115 10.80 -19.08 15.50
C SER A 115 11.11 -17.77 16.21
N ILE A 116 11.83 -16.90 15.53
CA ILE A 116 12.09 -15.54 16.01
C ILE A 116 10.94 -14.66 15.52
N VAL A 117 10.07 -14.23 16.43
CA VAL A 117 9.00 -13.28 16.13
C VAL A 117 9.50 -11.87 16.40
N LYS A 118 9.43 -11.00 15.40
CA LYS A 118 9.76 -9.57 15.52
C LYS A 118 8.59 -8.72 15.06
N SER A 119 8.18 -7.77 15.87
CA SER A 119 7.11 -6.81 15.52
C SER A 119 7.52 -5.87 14.38
N ARG A 120 8.81 -5.62 14.23
CA ARG A 120 9.42 -4.91 13.10
C ARG A 120 10.68 -5.62 12.69
N TRP A 121 10.71 -6.05 11.43
CA TRP A 121 11.90 -6.68 10.86
C TRP A 121 12.38 -5.87 9.65
N SER A 122 13.62 -5.41 9.70
CA SER A 122 14.21 -4.67 8.58
C SER A 122 14.50 -5.61 7.42
N LEU A 123 14.01 -5.31 6.23
CA LEU A 123 14.34 -6.06 5.01
C LEU A 123 15.84 -6.04 4.69
N LYS A 124 16.59 -5.04 5.20
CA LYS A 124 18.05 -4.95 5.05
C LYS A 124 18.81 -6.08 5.73
N THR A 125 18.18 -6.81 6.66
CA THR A 125 18.78 -7.95 7.36
C THR A 125 18.54 -9.28 6.68
N LEU A 126 17.80 -9.30 5.57
CA LEU A 126 17.56 -10.50 4.78
C LEU A 126 18.65 -10.62 3.70
N SER A 127 19.18 -11.83 3.52
CA SER A 127 20.02 -12.14 2.38
C SER A 127 19.23 -11.93 1.07
N SER A 128 19.92 -11.51 0.01
CA SER A 128 19.30 -11.47 -1.32
C SER A 128 18.92 -12.89 -1.75
N ILE A 129 17.77 -13.04 -2.40
CA ILE A 129 17.40 -14.28 -3.06
C ILE A 129 18.21 -14.29 -4.36
N HIS A 130 19.22 -15.14 -4.42
CA HIS A 130 19.93 -15.39 -5.67
C HIS A 130 19.05 -16.31 -6.52
N GLY A 131 18.56 -15.80 -7.66
CA GLY A 131 17.91 -16.59 -8.68
C GLY A 131 18.92 -17.46 -9.42
#